data_22271cc00c6a6092d1e93c5ee31c22ba
#
_entry.id   22271cc00c6a6092d1e93c5ee31c22ba
#
_cell.length_a   1.000
_cell.length_b   1.000
_cell.length_c   1.000
_cell.angle_alpha   90.00
_cell.angle_beta   90.00
_cell.angle_gamma   90.00
#
_symmetry.space_group_name_H-M   'P 1'
#
loop_
_entity.id
_entity.type
_entity.pdbx_description
1 polymer ?
#
loop_
_entity_poly.entity_id
_entity_poly.type
_entity_poly.pdbx_seq_one_letter_code
_entity_poly.pdbx_strand_id
1 'polypeptide(L)'
;MASGQERIAILFIHGILGTTSHFEPFLSLVPPNWSICNLSLKGHGGSVKDFSQASMTEWKQQVKNALEELSETNNKIIIVAHSMGTLFAIQEAIEKPVEELFLLNVPLKVRVTLRLFRTSWRVF
;
A
#
# COMPACT_ATOMS: atom_id res chain seq x y z
N MET A 1 -22.21 -23.73 9.03
CA MET A 1 -20.88 -23.43 9.16
C MET A 1 -20.25 -22.82 7.92
N ALA A 2 -19.70 -21.71 8.05
CA ALA A 2 -19.11 -21.02 6.93
C ALA A 2 -17.64 -21.34 6.71
N SER A 3 -17.17 -22.43 7.28
CA SER A 3 -15.78 -22.84 7.12
C SER A 3 -15.49 -23.12 5.66
N GLY A 4 -14.66 -22.55 5.02
CA GLY A 4 -14.36 -22.68 3.61
C GLY A 4 -14.92 -21.55 2.76
N GLN A 5 -15.74 -20.69 3.30
CA GLN A 5 -16.18 -19.52 2.55
C GLN A 5 -15.02 -18.52 2.50
N GLU A 6 -14.60 -18.19 1.28
CA GLU A 6 -13.56 -17.19 1.08
C GLU A 6 -14.15 -15.80 1.14
N ARG A 7 -13.54 -14.97 1.95
CA ARG A 7 -13.78 -13.55 1.98
C ARG A 7 -12.48 -12.86 1.60
N ILE A 8 -12.47 -12.29 0.44
CA ILE A 8 -11.25 -11.74 -0.16
C ILE A 8 -11.33 -10.22 -0.14
N ALA A 9 -10.23 -9.60 0.25
CA ALA A 9 -10.06 -8.16 0.17
C ALA A 9 -8.85 -7.84 -0.70
N ILE A 10 -8.92 -6.70 -1.37
CA ILE A 10 -7.80 -6.18 -2.15
C ILE A 10 -7.45 -4.79 -1.62
N LEU A 11 -6.17 -4.59 -1.31
CA LEU A 11 -5.62 -3.34 -0.81
C LEU A 11 -4.73 -2.73 -1.88
N PHE A 12 -5.05 -1.52 -2.30
CA PHE A 12 -4.23 -0.76 -3.24
C PHE A 12 -3.41 0.29 -2.50
N ILE A 13 -2.12 0.34 -2.78
CA ILE A 13 -1.19 1.29 -2.15
C ILE A 13 -0.45 2.05 -3.24
N HIS A 14 -0.73 3.36 -3.34
CA HIS A 14 -0.10 4.21 -4.36
C HIS A 14 1.33 4.60 -3.95
N GLY A 15 2.08 5.18 -4.89
CA GLY A 15 3.42 5.66 -4.66
C GLY A 15 3.47 7.08 -4.12
N ILE A 16 4.69 7.57 -3.91
CA ILE A 16 4.91 8.94 -3.48
C ILE A 16 4.35 9.92 -4.52
N LEU A 17 3.69 10.97 -4.04
CA LEU A 17 2.99 11.95 -4.88
C LEU A 17 1.86 11.37 -5.73
N GLY A 18 1.56 10.08 -5.55
CA GLY A 18 0.41 9.47 -6.17
C GLY A 18 -0.87 9.76 -5.41
N THR A 19 -1.98 9.29 -5.94
CA THR A 19 -3.28 9.39 -5.31
C THR A 19 -4.06 8.11 -5.56
N THR A 20 -5.23 7.99 -4.92
CA THR A 20 -6.13 6.87 -5.14
C THR A 20 -6.62 6.79 -6.58
N SER A 21 -6.60 7.88 -7.33
CA SER A 21 -7.00 7.88 -8.74
C SER A 21 -6.09 7.03 -9.61
N HIS A 22 -4.86 6.77 -9.16
CA HIS A 22 -3.94 5.89 -9.87
C HIS A 22 -4.54 4.50 -10.11
N PHE A 23 -5.29 3.98 -9.15
CA PHE A 23 -5.87 2.64 -9.24
C PHE A 23 -7.35 2.64 -9.62
N GLU A 24 -8.01 3.78 -9.70
CA GLU A 24 -9.43 3.85 -10.04
C GLU A 24 -9.82 3.04 -11.28
N PRO A 25 -9.05 3.09 -12.39
CA PRO A 25 -9.41 2.29 -13.57
C PRO A 25 -9.48 0.79 -13.32
N PHE A 26 -8.80 0.31 -12.29
CA PHE A 26 -8.76 -1.11 -11.98
C PHE A 26 -9.88 -1.56 -11.05
N LEU A 27 -10.54 -0.63 -10.38
CA LEU A 27 -11.54 -0.98 -9.38
C LEU A 27 -12.73 -1.72 -9.98
N SER A 28 -13.12 -1.38 -11.19
CA SER A 28 -14.21 -2.04 -11.89
C SER A 28 -13.88 -3.48 -12.31
N LEU A 29 -12.60 -3.82 -12.33
CA LEU A 29 -12.14 -5.16 -12.66
C LEU A 29 -12.12 -6.10 -11.48
N VAL A 30 -12.24 -5.56 -10.27
CA VAL A 30 -12.25 -6.36 -9.05
C VAL A 30 -13.62 -7.06 -8.95
N PRO A 31 -13.64 -8.36 -8.63
CA PRO A 31 -14.92 -9.06 -8.46
C PRO A 31 -15.81 -8.34 -7.44
N PRO A 32 -17.13 -8.24 -7.69
CA PRO A 32 -18.01 -7.42 -6.86
C PRO A 32 -18.20 -7.92 -5.43
N ASN A 33 -17.85 -9.17 -5.17
CA ASN A 33 -17.94 -9.74 -3.82
C ASN A 33 -16.66 -9.57 -2.99
N TRP A 34 -15.63 -8.97 -3.56
CA TRP A 34 -14.42 -8.66 -2.81
C TRP A 34 -14.54 -7.31 -2.13
N SER A 35 -13.93 -7.18 -0.96
CA SER A 35 -13.77 -5.89 -0.31
C SER A 35 -12.62 -5.12 -0.94
N ILE A 36 -12.81 -3.83 -1.17
CA ILE A 36 -11.78 -2.99 -1.78
C ILE A 36 -11.37 -1.92 -0.77
N CYS A 37 -10.06 -1.76 -0.57
CA CYS A 37 -9.50 -0.62 0.13
C CYS A 37 -8.51 0.06 -0.81
N ASN A 38 -8.87 1.21 -1.33
CA ASN A 38 -8.00 2.05 -2.13
C ASN A 38 -7.42 3.12 -1.21
N LEU A 39 -6.29 2.79 -0.59
CA LEU A 39 -5.74 3.57 0.50
C LEU A 39 -5.16 4.90 0.02
N SER A 40 -5.55 5.97 0.70
CA SER A 40 -4.96 7.29 0.47
C SER A 40 -3.96 7.59 1.57
N LEU A 41 -2.69 7.64 1.21
CA LEU A 41 -1.63 7.94 2.17
C LEU A 41 -1.69 9.41 2.57
N LYS A 42 -1.51 9.67 3.85
CA LYS A 42 -1.63 11.01 4.43
C LYS A 42 -0.79 12.05 3.66
N GLY A 43 -1.39 13.19 3.40
CA GLY A 43 -0.74 14.30 2.68
C GLY A 43 -0.73 14.15 1.17
N HIS A 44 -1.20 13.03 0.63
CA HIS A 44 -1.30 12.84 -0.81
C HIS A 44 -2.68 13.29 -1.30
N GLY A 45 -2.71 13.89 -2.48
CA GLY A 45 -3.95 14.41 -3.06
C GLY A 45 -4.39 15.76 -2.52
N GLY A 46 -3.65 16.31 -1.58
CA GLY A 46 -3.90 17.62 -1.01
C GLY A 46 -2.86 18.65 -1.45
N SER A 47 -2.63 19.66 -0.62
CA SER A 47 -1.65 20.70 -0.88
C SER A 47 -0.22 20.22 -0.64
N VAL A 48 0.76 20.99 -1.15
CA VAL A 48 2.18 20.74 -0.86
C VAL A 48 2.44 20.83 0.65
N LYS A 49 1.74 21.71 1.34
CA LYS A 49 1.84 21.82 2.79
C LYS A 49 1.40 20.54 3.48
N ASP A 50 0.28 19.98 3.07
CA ASP A 50 -0.22 18.72 3.63
C ASP A 50 0.79 17.59 3.43
N PHE A 51 1.35 17.51 2.22
CA PHE A 51 2.36 16.51 1.91
C PHE A 51 3.61 16.68 2.78
N SER A 52 4.06 17.92 2.97
CA SER A 52 5.27 18.20 3.75
C SER A 52 5.13 17.88 5.24
N GLN A 53 3.90 17.81 5.73
CA GLN A 53 3.62 17.47 7.13
C GLN A 53 3.45 15.97 7.37
N ALA A 54 3.39 15.18 6.31
CA ALA A 54 3.30 13.73 6.41
C ALA A 54 4.68 13.11 6.55
N SER A 55 4.74 11.89 7.02
CA SER A 55 6.00 11.18 7.20
C SER A 55 5.89 9.72 6.75
N MET A 56 7.05 9.13 6.47
CA MET A 56 7.15 7.70 6.16
C MET A 56 6.57 6.84 7.28
N THR A 57 6.81 7.24 8.54
CA THR A 57 6.29 6.52 9.69
C THR A 57 4.76 6.50 9.70
N GLU A 58 4.15 7.63 9.37
CA GLU A 58 2.69 7.73 9.30
C GLU A 58 2.14 6.88 8.17
N TRP A 59 2.77 6.92 7.00
CA TRP A 59 2.32 6.12 5.86
C TRP A 59 2.43 4.62 6.15
N LYS A 60 3.54 4.23 6.73
CA LYS A 60 3.75 2.84 7.15
C LYS A 60 2.67 2.39 8.13
N GLN A 61 2.35 3.23 9.09
CA GLN A 61 1.31 2.93 10.07
C GLN A 61 -0.08 2.83 9.44
N GLN A 62 -0.36 3.70 8.45
CA GLN A 62 -1.61 3.63 7.72
C GLN A 62 -1.79 2.31 6.98
N VAL A 63 -0.74 1.85 6.32
CA VAL A 63 -0.77 0.57 5.61
C VAL A 63 -0.99 -0.57 6.58
N LYS A 64 -0.28 -0.56 7.70
CA LYS A 64 -0.43 -1.58 8.73
C LYS A 64 -1.86 -1.61 9.27
N ASN A 65 -2.42 -0.46 9.59
CA ASN A 65 -3.78 -0.36 10.11
C ASN A 65 -4.81 -0.83 9.09
N ALA A 66 -4.64 -0.47 7.82
CA ALA A 66 -5.54 -0.90 6.75
C ALA A 66 -5.53 -2.42 6.61
N LEU A 67 -4.36 -3.02 6.64
CA LEU A 67 -4.23 -4.47 6.54
C LEU A 67 -4.85 -5.17 7.74
N GLU A 68 -4.65 -4.67 8.94
CA GLU A 68 -5.25 -5.22 10.15
C GLU A 68 -6.77 -5.14 10.08
N GLU A 69 -7.30 -4.00 9.68
CA GLU A 69 -8.73 -3.79 9.57
C GLU A 69 -9.37 -4.74 8.55
N LEU A 70 -8.75 -4.88 7.37
CA LEU A 70 -9.25 -5.79 6.35
C LEU A 70 -9.20 -7.25 6.83
N SER A 71 -8.19 -7.60 7.61
CA SER A 71 -8.02 -8.96 8.12
C SER A 71 -9.08 -9.35 9.15
N GLU A 72 -9.78 -8.40 9.75
CA GLU A 72 -10.85 -8.67 10.70
C GLU A 72 -12.07 -9.31 10.03
N THR A 73 -12.32 -8.94 8.78
CA THR A 73 -13.53 -9.40 8.06
C THR A 73 -13.22 -10.23 6.81
N ASN A 74 -11.96 -10.38 6.46
CA ASN A 74 -11.54 -11.13 5.28
C ASN A 74 -10.44 -12.12 5.64
N ASN A 75 -10.52 -13.30 5.06
CA ASN A 75 -9.54 -14.35 5.32
C ASN A 75 -8.45 -14.46 4.26
N LYS A 76 -8.60 -13.75 3.15
CA LYS A 76 -7.57 -13.64 2.11
C LYS A 76 -7.38 -12.19 1.73
N ILE A 77 -6.14 -11.72 1.77
CA ILE A 77 -5.80 -10.36 1.44
C ILE A 77 -4.84 -10.37 0.24
N ILE A 78 -5.18 -9.58 -0.77
CA ILE A 78 -4.33 -9.34 -1.93
C ILE A 78 -3.88 -7.89 -1.84
N ILE A 79 -2.60 -7.64 -2.05
CA ILE A 79 -2.07 -6.28 -2.06
C ILE A 79 -1.56 -5.94 -3.44
N VAL A 80 -1.99 -4.81 -3.97
CA VAL A 80 -1.47 -4.23 -5.21
C VAL A 80 -0.81 -2.91 -4.84
N ALA A 81 0.48 -2.81 -5.06
CA ALA A 81 1.24 -1.64 -4.66
C ALA A 81 2.09 -1.12 -5.81
N HIS A 82 2.32 0.19 -5.82
CA HIS A 82 3.08 0.88 -6.85
C HIS A 82 4.20 1.70 -6.24
N SER A 83 5.40 1.58 -6.81
CA SER A 83 6.57 2.39 -6.47
C SER A 83 6.88 2.35 -4.97
N MET A 84 6.88 3.49 -4.29
CA MET A 84 7.14 3.55 -2.84
C MET A 84 6.16 2.68 -2.04
N GLY A 85 4.93 2.56 -2.50
CA GLY A 85 3.93 1.71 -1.84
C GLY A 85 4.35 0.25 -1.75
N THR A 86 5.19 -0.22 -2.68
CA THR A 86 5.68 -1.60 -2.66
C THR A 86 6.54 -1.88 -1.43
N LEU A 87 7.25 -0.87 -0.93
CA LEU A 87 8.10 -1.02 0.25
C LEU A 87 7.27 -1.32 1.49
N PHE A 88 6.14 -0.65 1.65
CA PHE A 88 5.22 -0.89 2.75
C PHE A 88 4.55 -2.26 2.61
N ALA A 89 4.16 -2.62 1.38
CA ALA A 89 3.53 -3.90 1.11
C ALA A 89 4.46 -5.08 1.44
N ILE A 90 5.70 -5.01 1.01
CA ILE A 90 6.70 -6.05 1.28
C ILE A 90 6.92 -6.18 2.78
N GLN A 91 7.06 -5.07 3.48
CA GLN A 91 7.31 -5.08 4.90
C GLN A 91 6.17 -5.73 5.69
N GLU A 92 4.93 -5.40 5.34
CA GLU A 92 3.77 -6.01 6.01
C GLU A 92 3.62 -7.49 5.66
N ALA A 93 3.94 -7.88 4.43
CA ALA A 93 3.84 -9.26 4.00
C ALA A 93 4.85 -10.18 4.68
N ILE A 94 5.97 -9.63 5.14
CA ILE A 94 6.95 -10.39 5.92
C ILE A 94 6.37 -10.75 7.29
N GLU A 95 5.58 -9.86 7.86
CA GLU A 95 5.06 -10.03 9.22
C GLU A 95 3.70 -10.72 9.26
N LYS A 96 2.93 -10.64 8.19
CA LYS A 96 1.54 -11.12 8.16
C LYS A 96 1.28 -11.95 6.92
N PRO A 97 0.38 -12.95 7.02
CA PRO A 97 0.01 -13.74 5.85
C PRO A 97 -0.77 -12.87 4.86
N VAL A 98 -0.26 -12.82 3.64
CA VAL A 98 -0.89 -12.15 2.50
C VAL A 98 -1.00 -13.18 1.40
N GLU A 99 -2.17 -13.27 0.75
CA GLU A 99 -2.42 -14.28 -0.28
C GLU A 99 -1.56 -14.02 -1.52
N GLU A 100 -1.55 -12.79 -2.02
CA GLU A 100 -0.76 -12.40 -3.18
C GLU A 100 -0.30 -10.96 -3.07
N LEU A 101 0.88 -10.70 -3.64
CA LEU A 101 1.43 -9.36 -3.79
C LEU A 101 1.64 -9.08 -5.27
N PHE A 102 1.07 -7.98 -5.76
CA PHE A 102 1.34 -7.45 -7.08
C PHE A 102 2.13 -6.16 -6.91
N LEU A 103 3.41 -6.22 -7.23
CA LEU A 103 4.34 -5.12 -7.00
C LEU A 103 4.74 -4.50 -8.34
N LEU A 104 4.36 -3.24 -8.52
CA LEU A 104 4.59 -2.50 -9.76
C LEU A 104 5.67 -1.44 -9.52
N ASN A 105 6.68 -1.45 -10.38
CA ASN A 105 7.79 -0.49 -10.30
C ASN A 105 8.47 -0.46 -8.93
N VAL A 106 8.90 -1.63 -8.46
CA VAL A 106 9.61 -1.73 -7.17
C VAL A 106 10.92 -0.94 -7.25
N PRO A 107 11.14 0.05 -6.36
CA PRO A 107 12.39 0.78 -6.36
C PRO A 107 13.49 -0.10 -5.77
N LEU A 108 14.35 -0.63 -6.63
CA LEU A 108 15.48 -1.46 -6.21
C LEU A 108 16.56 -0.64 -5.51
N LYS A 109 16.62 0.65 -5.84
CA LYS A 109 17.57 1.56 -5.23
C LYS A 109 16.98 2.96 -5.26
N VAL A 110 16.75 3.51 -4.08
CA VAL A 110 16.33 4.91 -3.95
C VAL A 110 17.54 5.68 -3.41
N ARG A 111 18.00 6.63 -4.20
CA ARG A 111 19.07 7.52 -3.76
C ARG A 111 18.47 8.91 -3.61
N VAL A 112 18.34 9.36 -2.39
CA VAL A 112 17.96 10.73 -2.10
C VAL A 112 19.23 11.50 -1.84
N THR A 113 19.62 12.32 -2.80
CA THR A 113 20.79 13.18 -2.66
C THR A 113 20.35 14.53 -2.14
N LEU A 114 20.06 14.60 -0.87
CA LEU A 114 20.03 15.87 -0.19
C LEU A 114 21.46 16.12 0.28
N ARG A 115 21.98 17.32 0.06
CA ARG A 115 23.34 17.66 0.50
C ARG A 115 23.58 17.40 1.98
N LEU A 116 22.52 17.31 2.77
CA LEU A 116 22.57 17.08 4.21
C LEU A 116 22.37 15.62 4.59
N PHE A 117 21.88 14.78 3.68
CA PHE A 117 21.60 13.39 3.97
C PHE A 117 22.09 12.52 2.81
N ARG A 118 23.11 11.75 3.05
CA ARG A 118 23.55 10.74 2.11
C ARG A 118 22.91 9.42 2.50
N THR A 119 21.66 9.25 2.12
CA THR A 119 20.97 8.01 2.40
C THR A 119 20.79 7.25 1.12
N SER A 120 21.33 6.07 1.10
CA SER A 120 21.18 5.14 -0.01
C SER A 120 20.36 3.98 0.49
N TRP A 121 19.22 3.78 -0.12
CA TRP A 121 18.32 2.69 0.23
C TRP A 121 18.41 1.65 -0.87
N ARG A 122 18.63 0.42 -0.49
CA ARG A 122 18.60 -0.70 -1.42
C ARG A 122 17.45 -1.60 -1.05
N VAL A 123 16.60 -1.81 -2.03
CA VAL A 123 15.53 -2.79 -1.94
C VAL A 123 15.88 -3.86 -2.96
N PHE A 124 16.03 -5.06 -2.49
CA PHE A 124 16.42 -6.20 -3.32
C PHE A 124 15.33 -6.77 -4.14
#